data_c70f64540a2fd837d95acaa7d253a167
#
_entry.id   c70f64540a2fd837d95acaa7d253a167
#
_cell.length_a   1.000
_cell.length_b   1.000
_cell.length_c   1.000
_cell.angle_alpha   90.00
_cell.angle_beta   90.00
_cell.angle_gamma   90.00
#
_symmetry.space_group_name_H-M   'P 1'
#
loop_
_entity.id
_entity.type
_entity.pdbx_description
1 polymer ?
#
loop_
_entity_poly.entity_id
_entity_poly.type
_entity_poly.pdbx_seq_one_letter_code
_entity_poly.pdbx_strand_id
1 'polypeptide(L)'
;MDDWETVHNLINKLDKHLSVPVTAKIRVYDDLETSLKYAKMVEAAGAQLIAVHGRTREQKRAADVRANWAFIREIKKQLKVPVLANGDIRTLAEAEKCLEATGADGVLSAEPLLENPSLFSNPPLYSPSDPADPLPVEGDVNCELLHEYLEITRTYQTPLRMVKGHVHNMVGSWLKEFTDLRDWLNKTPHSEMTVDKLQAWTKELQGRVNLVKRNEGRTRPIPKKSERQLAREAAEAAKAAAIEEQAREENAVAGESWSRETNPCLPFIHLALETPGSARVGA
;
A
#
# COMPACT_ATOMS: atom_id res chain seq x y z
N MET A 1 -4.12 -10.81 19.92
CA MET A 1 -5.19 -9.85 20.28
C MET A 1 -6.07 -10.37 21.42
N ASP A 2 -6.18 -11.67 21.62
CA ASP A 2 -7.11 -12.25 22.61
C ASP A 2 -6.59 -12.13 24.05
N ASP A 3 -5.28 -12.07 24.22
CA ASP A 3 -4.63 -11.87 25.53
C ASP A 3 -4.19 -10.42 25.71
N TRP A 4 -5.11 -9.60 26.18
CA TRP A 4 -4.90 -8.15 26.37
C TRP A 4 -3.87 -7.85 27.45
N GLU A 5 -3.81 -8.67 28.48
CA GLU A 5 -2.85 -8.48 29.57
C GLU A 5 -1.41 -8.65 29.06
N THR A 6 -1.15 -9.69 28.30
CA THR A 6 0.16 -9.89 27.68
C THR A 6 0.51 -8.74 26.72
N VAL A 7 -0.44 -8.28 25.89
CA VAL A 7 -0.19 -7.13 24.97
C VAL A 7 0.13 -5.88 25.76
N HIS A 8 -0.65 -5.55 26.79
CA HIS A 8 -0.40 -4.41 27.66
C HIS A 8 1.00 -4.48 28.28
N ASN A 9 1.34 -5.62 28.90
CA ASN A 9 2.60 -5.81 29.59
C ASN A 9 3.81 -5.71 28.65
N LEU A 10 3.70 -6.24 27.42
CA LEU A 10 4.75 -6.13 26.40
C LEU A 10 4.99 -4.66 26.00
N ILE A 11 3.93 -3.91 25.66
CA ILE A 11 4.04 -2.50 25.27
C ILE A 11 4.61 -1.69 26.43
N ASN A 12 4.07 -1.87 27.64
CA ASN A 12 4.53 -1.16 28.83
C ASN A 12 5.99 -1.46 29.17
N LYS A 13 6.43 -2.69 28.99
CA LYS A 13 7.84 -3.06 29.19
C LYS A 13 8.72 -2.37 28.14
N LEU A 14 8.31 -2.33 26.87
CA LEU A 14 9.06 -1.65 25.81
C LEU A 14 9.13 -0.13 26.10
N ASP A 15 8.03 0.51 26.44
CA ASP A 15 7.96 1.93 26.74
C ASP A 15 8.90 2.32 27.89
N LYS A 16 8.96 1.50 28.94
CA LYS A 16 9.82 1.74 30.10
C LYS A 16 11.32 1.51 29.86
N HIS A 17 11.68 0.70 28.88
CA HIS A 17 13.08 0.26 28.70
C HIS A 17 13.74 0.76 27.42
N LEU A 18 12.97 1.27 26.46
CA LEU A 18 13.51 1.81 25.22
C LEU A 18 13.65 3.34 25.30
N SER A 19 14.69 3.87 24.70
CA SER A 19 14.91 5.31 24.53
C SER A 19 14.26 5.87 23.26
N VAL A 20 13.64 5.02 22.44
CA VAL A 20 12.94 5.39 21.20
C VAL A 20 11.43 5.20 21.38
N PRO A 21 10.59 5.94 20.63
CA PRO A 21 9.14 5.80 20.70
C PRO A 21 8.69 4.36 20.40
N VAL A 22 7.71 3.89 21.17
CA VAL A 22 7.07 2.59 20.96
C VAL A 22 5.81 2.80 20.12
N THR A 23 5.72 2.09 19.02
CA THR A 23 4.55 2.11 18.15
C THR A 23 3.84 0.76 18.14
N ALA A 24 2.52 0.77 17.96
CA ALA A 24 1.74 -0.46 17.87
C ALA A 24 0.96 -0.52 16.55
N LYS A 25 0.91 -1.71 15.93
CA LYS A 25 0.07 -1.98 14.77
C LYS A 25 -1.01 -2.97 15.16
N ILE A 26 -2.26 -2.53 15.11
CA ILE A 26 -3.42 -3.32 15.56
C ILE A 26 -4.41 -3.57 14.42
N ARG A 27 -5.32 -4.52 14.64
CA ARG A 27 -6.53 -4.74 13.85
C ARG A 27 -7.76 -4.38 14.69
N VAL A 28 -8.89 -4.19 14.01
CA VAL A 28 -10.18 -4.00 14.69
C VAL A 28 -10.80 -5.35 15.09
N TYR A 29 -11.77 -5.31 15.98
CA TYR A 29 -12.68 -6.41 16.31
C TYR A 29 -13.95 -6.30 15.45
N ASP A 30 -14.86 -7.27 15.57
CA ASP A 30 -16.11 -7.27 14.85
C ASP A 30 -17.04 -6.13 15.30
N ASP A 31 -16.94 -5.74 16.56
CA ASP A 31 -17.68 -4.60 17.11
C ASP A 31 -16.78 -3.41 17.44
N LEU A 32 -17.37 -2.22 17.32
CA LEU A 32 -16.67 -0.96 17.54
C LEU A 32 -16.26 -0.76 19.01
N GLU A 33 -17.11 -1.15 19.95
CA GLU A 33 -16.87 -0.90 21.38
C GLU A 33 -15.62 -1.67 21.85
N THR A 34 -15.48 -2.93 21.49
CA THR A 34 -14.31 -3.74 21.79
C THR A 34 -13.06 -3.19 21.11
N SER A 35 -13.19 -2.74 19.84
CA SER A 35 -12.10 -2.10 19.11
C SER A 35 -11.59 -0.84 19.80
N LEU A 36 -12.50 0.00 20.30
CA LEU A 36 -12.17 1.22 21.06
C LEU A 36 -11.49 0.91 22.39
N LYS A 37 -12.04 -0.06 23.15
CA LYS A 37 -11.44 -0.49 24.42
C LYS A 37 -10.02 -1.01 24.22
N TYR A 38 -9.81 -1.81 23.17
CA TYR A 38 -8.49 -2.35 22.83
C TYR A 38 -7.50 -1.25 22.44
N ALA A 39 -7.89 -0.32 21.58
CA ALA A 39 -7.04 0.79 21.16
C ALA A 39 -6.65 1.70 22.36
N LYS A 40 -7.59 2.01 23.25
CA LYS A 40 -7.32 2.76 24.50
C LYS A 40 -6.39 2.01 25.45
N MET A 41 -6.53 0.70 25.57
CA MET A 41 -5.61 -0.12 26.37
C MET A 41 -4.19 -0.09 25.79
N VAL A 42 -4.03 -0.14 24.48
CA VAL A 42 -2.73 -0.06 23.80
C VAL A 42 -2.08 1.32 24.00
N GLU A 43 -2.87 2.40 23.92
CA GLU A 43 -2.40 3.76 24.25
C GLU A 43 -1.97 3.85 25.71
N ALA A 44 -2.82 3.38 26.64
CA ALA A 44 -2.54 3.42 28.08
C ALA A 44 -1.31 2.56 28.47
N ALA A 45 -0.99 1.53 27.70
CA ALA A 45 0.20 0.73 27.89
C ALA A 45 1.50 1.46 27.51
N GLY A 46 1.43 2.61 26.83
CA GLY A 46 2.57 3.43 26.47
C GLY A 46 2.88 3.49 24.98
N ALA A 47 1.97 3.02 24.11
CA ALA A 47 2.13 3.20 22.67
C ALA A 47 2.01 4.69 22.30
N GLN A 48 2.99 5.24 21.60
CA GLN A 48 3.11 6.66 21.24
C GLN A 48 2.64 6.95 19.80
N LEU A 49 2.33 5.91 19.04
CA LEU A 49 1.67 5.95 17.75
C LEU A 49 0.98 4.60 17.52
N ILE A 50 -0.22 4.62 16.96
CA ILE A 50 -0.99 3.40 16.70
C ILE A 50 -1.40 3.35 15.22
N ALA A 51 -0.96 2.31 14.51
CA ALA A 51 -1.43 2.01 13.17
C ALA A 51 -2.62 1.04 13.24
N VAL A 52 -3.77 1.45 12.71
CA VAL A 52 -5.02 0.69 12.79
C VAL A 52 -5.38 0.12 11.43
N HIS A 53 -5.39 -1.21 11.30
CA HIS A 53 -5.91 -1.88 10.12
C HIS A 53 -7.41 -2.11 10.29
N GLY A 54 -8.23 -1.49 9.43
CA GLY A 54 -9.70 -1.54 9.47
C GLY A 54 -10.30 -2.91 9.11
N ARG A 55 -9.58 -4.01 9.30
CA ARG A 55 -10.06 -5.39 9.14
C ARG A 55 -9.85 -6.19 10.41
N THR A 56 -10.75 -7.16 10.65
CA THR A 56 -10.58 -8.09 11.76
C THR A 56 -9.46 -9.11 11.48
N ARG A 57 -9.12 -9.90 12.49
CA ARG A 57 -8.07 -10.92 12.38
C ARG A 57 -8.44 -12.03 11.39
N GLU A 58 -9.72 -12.34 11.27
CA GLU A 58 -10.31 -13.38 10.43
C GLU A 58 -10.35 -12.93 8.96
N GLN A 59 -10.49 -11.63 8.71
CA GLN A 59 -10.51 -11.02 7.38
C GLN A 59 -9.11 -10.91 6.78
N LYS A 60 -8.56 -12.05 6.33
CA LYS A 60 -7.16 -12.14 5.89
C LYS A 60 -6.91 -11.68 4.46
N ARG A 61 -7.93 -11.73 3.59
CA ARG A 61 -7.81 -11.41 2.16
C ARG A 61 -8.44 -10.07 1.84
N ALA A 62 -7.63 -9.15 1.30
CA ALA A 62 -8.10 -7.82 0.90
C ALA A 62 -9.21 -7.85 -0.17
N ALA A 63 -9.20 -8.87 -1.04
CA ALA A 63 -10.21 -9.04 -2.09
C ALA A 63 -11.60 -9.40 -1.57
N ASP A 64 -11.69 -9.95 -0.36
CA ASP A 64 -12.94 -10.49 0.16
C ASP A 64 -13.74 -9.47 0.99
N VAL A 65 -13.06 -8.58 1.70
CA VAL A 65 -13.70 -7.60 2.61
C VAL A 65 -12.93 -6.28 2.59
N ARG A 66 -13.66 -5.17 2.44
CA ARG A 66 -13.08 -3.82 2.56
C ARG A 66 -12.69 -3.51 4.00
N ALA A 67 -11.66 -2.67 4.15
CA ALA A 67 -11.30 -2.13 5.46
C ALA A 67 -12.37 -1.16 5.96
N ASN A 68 -12.76 -1.29 7.20
CA ASN A 68 -13.75 -0.41 7.82
C ASN A 68 -13.08 0.89 8.29
N TRP A 69 -13.10 1.91 7.43
CA TRP A 69 -12.55 3.23 7.75
C TRP A 69 -13.37 3.98 8.81
N ALA A 70 -14.66 3.68 8.95
CA ALA A 70 -15.48 4.26 9.99
C ALA A 70 -14.99 3.87 11.40
N PHE A 71 -14.54 2.61 11.59
CA PHE A 71 -13.94 2.19 12.85
C PHE A 71 -12.62 2.93 13.13
N ILE A 72 -11.79 3.15 12.10
CA ILE A 72 -10.55 3.92 12.23
C ILE A 72 -10.85 5.35 12.66
N ARG A 73 -11.89 5.98 12.05
CA ARG A 73 -12.36 7.33 12.41
C ARG A 73 -12.74 7.42 13.88
N GLU A 74 -13.56 6.50 14.36
CA GLU A 74 -14.00 6.52 15.76
C GLU A 74 -12.83 6.24 16.74
N ILE A 75 -11.90 5.37 16.38
CA ILE A 75 -10.67 5.16 17.15
C ILE A 75 -9.84 6.45 17.20
N LYS A 76 -9.63 7.12 16.06
CA LYS A 76 -8.90 8.38 15.99
C LYS A 76 -9.50 9.46 16.90
N LYS A 77 -10.84 9.60 16.93
CA LYS A 77 -11.52 10.55 17.80
C LYS A 77 -11.28 10.32 19.30
N GLN A 78 -11.00 9.08 19.69
CA GLN A 78 -10.89 8.68 21.10
C GLN A 78 -9.44 8.62 21.60
N LEU A 79 -8.45 8.52 20.72
CA LEU A 79 -7.04 8.46 21.08
C LEU A 79 -6.40 9.86 21.06
N LYS A 80 -5.40 10.04 21.92
CA LYS A 80 -4.57 11.25 21.98
C LYS A 80 -3.31 11.14 21.15
N VAL A 81 -2.82 9.91 20.95
CA VAL A 81 -1.63 9.64 20.16
C VAL A 81 -1.95 9.66 18.66
N PRO A 82 -0.95 9.91 17.79
CA PRO A 82 -1.13 9.82 16.35
C PRO A 82 -1.65 8.43 15.91
N VAL A 83 -2.58 8.45 14.96
CA VAL A 83 -3.18 7.24 14.37
C VAL A 83 -2.87 7.18 12.89
N LEU A 84 -2.31 6.06 12.43
CA LEU A 84 -2.14 5.76 11.01
C LEU A 84 -3.25 4.84 10.53
N ALA A 85 -3.96 5.25 9.48
CA ALA A 85 -4.98 4.42 8.85
C ALA A 85 -4.34 3.40 7.91
N ASN A 86 -4.76 2.13 7.99
CA ASN A 86 -4.26 1.05 7.16
C ASN A 86 -5.40 0.20 6.60
N GLY A 87 -5.27 -0.18 5.34
CA GLY A 87 -6.18 -1.03 4.58
C GLY A 87 -6.84 -0.30 3.41
N ASP A 88 -6.87 -0.96 2.26
CA ASP A 88 -7.43 -0.48 0.98
C ASP A 88 -6.78 0.79 0.42
N ILE A 89 -5.50 0.99 0.66
CA ILE A 89 -4.73 2.12 0.15
C ILE A 89 -3.77 1.59 -0.92
N ARG A 90 -4.15 1.74 -2.19
CA ARG A 90 -3.43 1.23 -3.37
C ARG A 90 -2.88 2.35 -4.26
N THR A 91 -3.41 3.56 -4.12
CA THR A 91 -3.02 4.75 -4.88
C THR A 91 -2.90 5.97 -3.96
N LEU A 92 -2.23 7.02 -4.43
CA LEU A 92 -2.17 8.30 -3.72
C LEU A 92 -3.57 8.89 -3.49
N ALA A 93 -4.44 8.83 -4.50
CA ALA A 93 -5.83 9.30 -4.38
C ALA A 93 -6.63 8.53 -3.32
N GLU A 94 -6.41 7.22 -3.18
CA GLU A 94 -7.03 6.43 -2.10
C GLU A 94 -6.43 6.78 -0.73
N ALA A 95 -5.15 7.13 -0.66
CA ALA A 95 -4.53 7.63 0.56
C ALA A 95 -5.17 8.95 1.02
N GLU A 96 -5.36 9.89 0.10
CA GLU A 96 -6.03 11.17 0.37
C GLU A 96 -7.47 10.97 0.82
N LYS A 97 -8.25 10.15 0.11
CA LYS A 97 -9.61 9.78 0.51
C LYS A 97 -9.67 9.12 1.89
N CYS A 98 -8.72 8.26 2.20
CA CYS A 98 -8.65 7.60 3.50
C CYS A 98 -8.39 8.61 4.62
N LEU A 99 -7.48 9.56 4.43
CA LEU A 99 -7.22 10.63 5.39
C LEU A 99 -8.46 11.50 5.61
N GLU A 100 -9.14 11.89 4.54
CA GLU A 100 -10.38 12.66 4.61
C GLU A 100 -11.49 11.91 5.35
N ALA A 101 -11.69 10.62 5.03
CA ALA A 101 -12.74 9.81 5.63
C ALA A 101 -12.50 9.46 7.09
N THR A 102 -11.24 9.33 7.52
CA THR A 102 -10.89 8.85 8.86
C THR A 102 -10.44 9.94 9.81
N GLY A 103 -9.94 11.07 9.30
CA GLY A 103 -9.25 12.08 10.10
C GLY A 103 -7.95 11.58 10.73
N ALA A 104 -7.39 10.47 10.25
CA ALA A 104 -6.13 9.92 10.73
C ALA A 104 -4.96 10.86 10.44
N ASP A 105 -3.90 10.78 11.23
CA ASP A 105 -2.71 11.63 11.10
C ASP A 105 -1.81 11.21 9.93
N GLY A 106 -2.02 10.03 9.37
CA GLY A 106 -1.32 9.51 8.23
C GLY A 106 -1.88 8.17 7.78
N VAL A 107 -1.26 7.60 6.74
CA VAL A 107 -1.67 6.30 6.19
C VAL A 107 -0.51 5.31 6.18
N LEU A 108 -0.86 4.04 6.17
CA LEU A 108 0.08 2.91 6.03
C LEU A 108 -0.41 2.01 4.90
N SER A 109 0.38 1.86 3.85
CA SER A 109 0.19 0.84 2.82
C SER A 109 1.23 -0.26 2.98
N ALA A 110 0.92 -1.49 2.56
CA ALA A 110 1.84 -2.62 2.65
C ALA A 110 1.98 -3.33 1.30
N GLU A 111 1.02 -4.20 0.96
CA GLU A 111 1.05 -5.00 -0.27
C GLU A 111 1.19 -4.15 -1.54
N PRO A 112 0.43 -3.04 -1.70
CA PRO A 112 0.55 -2.19 -2.88
C PRO A 112 1.93 -1.53 -3.05
N LEU A 113 2.63 -1.22 -1.95
CA LEU A 113 4.01 -0.70 -2.01
C LEU A 113 5.02 -1.73 -2.52
N LEU A 114 4.74 -3.04 -2.35
CA LEU A 114 5.58 -4.09 -2.95
C LEU A 114 5.40 -4.17 -4.46
N GLU A 115 4.20 -3.86 -4.95
CA GLU A 115 3.88 -3.80 -6.37
C GLU A 115 4.34 -2.49 -7.01
N ASN A 116 4.14 -1.37 -6.31
CA ASN A 116 4.49 -0.03 -6.77
C ASN A 116 5.19 0.78 -5.66
N PRO A 117 6.53 0.76 -5.58
CA PRO A 117 7.29 1.56 -4.61
C PRO A 117 7.05 3.08 -4.72
N SER A 118 6.58 3.57 -5.87
CA SER A 118 6.27 4.99 -6.09
C SER A 118 4.82 5.39 -5.75
N LEU A 119 4.08 4.54 -5.02
CA LEU A 119 2.65 4.73 -4.71
C LEU A 119 2.32 6.12 -4.17
N PHE A 120 3.19 6.71 -3.36
CA PHE A 120 3.01 8.03 -2.74
C PHE A 120 3.70 9.17 -3.49
N SER A 121 4.24 8.95 -4.70
CA SER A 121 4.86 10.02 -5.47
C SER A 121 3.83 11.02 -5.99
N ASN A 122 4.23 12.32 -6.05
CA ASN A 122 3.41 13.38 -6.65
C ASN A 122 4.30 14.26 -7.55
N PRO A 123 4.07 14.35 -8.87
CA PRO A 123 2.98 13.67 -9.58
C PRO A 123 3.13 12.14 -9.52
N PRO A 124 2.02 11.39 -9.64
CA PRO A 124 2.11 9.93 -9.68
C PRO A 124 3.03 9.52 -10.83
N LEU A 125 4.06 8.73 -10.53
CA LEU A 125 4.89 8.08 -11.56
C LEU A 125 4.11 6.98 -12.28
N TYR A 126 3.01 6.58 -11.67
CA TYR A 126 2.10 5.57 -12.14
C TYR A 126 0.66 6.13 -12.13
N SER A 127 -0.02 6.01 -13.25
CA SER A 127 -1.47 6.23 -13.34
C SER A 127 -2.17 4.88 -13.50
N PRO A 128 -3.23 4.59 -12.73
CA PRO A 128 -4.04 3.40 -12.98
C PRO A 128 -4.41 3.33 -14.44
N SER A 129 -4.26 2.15 -15.04
CA SER A 129 -4.64 1.92 -16.43
C SER A 129 -6.06 2.41 -16.70
N ASP A 130 -6.27 3.06 -17.84
CA ASP A 130 -7.60 3.31 -18.36
C ASP A 130 -8.38 1.98 -18.31
N PRO A 131 -9.61 1.94 -17.74
CA PRO A 131 -10.44 0.74 -17.74
C PRO A 131 -10.66 0.16 -19.16
N ALA A 132 -10.49 0.99 -20.20
CA ALA A 132 -10.52 0.58 -21.60
C ALA A 132 -9.20 -0.03 -22.09
N ASP A 133 -8.07 0.20 -21.40
CA ASP A 133 -6.78 -0.42 -21.72
C ASP A 133 -6.54 -1.62 -20.78
N PRO A 134 -6.69 -2.83 -21.31
CA PRO A 134 -6.52 -4.05 -20.50
C PRO A 134 -5.05 -4.37 -20.16
N LEU A 135 -4.11 -3.58 -20.62
CA LEU A 135 -2.69 -3.74 -20.31
C LEU A 135 -2.31 -2.80 -19.17
N PRO A 136 -1.65 -3.31 -18.13
CA PRO A 136 -1.15 -2.45 -17.09
C PRO A 136 -0.08 -1.51 -17.68
N VAL A 137 -0.38 -0.22 -17.73
CA VAL A 137 0.62 0.85 -17.98
C VAL A 137 1.71 0.81 -16.91
N GLU A 138 1.41 0.19 -15.79
CA GLU A 138 2.26 -0.08 -14.63
C GLU A 138 3.60 -0.72 -14.97
N GLY A 139 3.63 -1.57 -15.99
CA GLY A 139 4.80 -2.38 -16.29
C GLY A 139 6.04 -1.57 -16.64
N ASP A 140 5.92 -0.43 -17.29
CA ASP A 140 7.09 0.39 -17.67
C ASP A 140 7.70 1.09 -16.46
N VAL A 141 6.85 1.74 -15.67
CA VAL A 141 7.29 2.42 -14.43
C VAL A 141 7.88 1.40 -13.48
N ASN A 142 7.25 0.23 -13.37
CA ASN A 142 7.76 -0.83 -12.51
C ASN A 142 9.08 -1.41 -13.02
N CYS A 143 9.31 -1.49 -14.32
CA CYS A 143 10.60 -1.89 -14.88
C CYS A 143 11.70 -0.87 -14.57
N GLU A 144 11.43 0.43 -14.69
CA GLU A 144 12.38 1.49 -14.33
C GLU A 144 12.71 1.48 -12.84
N LEU A 145 11.68 1.42 -11.99
CA LEU A 145 11.83 1.29 -10.54
C LEU A 145 12.57 -0.01 -10.17
N LEU A 146 12.33 -1.09 -10.91
CA LEU A 146 13.04 -2.35 -10.70
C LEU A 146 14.53 -2.20 -11.06
N HIS A 147 14.87 -1.50 -12.14
CA HIS A 147 16.27 -1.20 -12.46
C HIS A 147 16.94 -0.41 -11.34
N GLU A 148 16.30 0.64 -10.84
CA GLU A 148 16.80 1.44 -9.73
C GLU A 148 16.97 0.59 -8.46
N TYR A 149 15.98 -0.22 -8.12
CA TYR A 149 16.04 -1.14 -6.99
C TYR A 149 17.23 -2.10 -7.11
N LEU A 150 17.46 -2.70 -8.29
CA LEU A 150 18.58 -3.60 -8.52
C LEU A 150 19.93 -2.89 -8.37
N GLU A 151 20.07 -1.62 -8.79
CA GLU A 151 21.28 -0.83 -8.54
C GLU A 151 21.51 -0.57 -7.04
N ILE A 152 20.43 -0.25 -6.29
CA ILE A 152 20.52 -0.09 -4.84
C ILE A 152 21.01 -1.39 -4.17
N THR A 153 20.58 -2.56 -4.66
CA THR A 153 21.05 -3.86 -4.11
C THR A 153 22.52 -4.14 -4.33
N ARG A 154 23.20 -3.46 -5.27
CA ARG A 154 24.66 -3.52 -5.42
C ARG A 154 25.39 -2.86 -4.27
N THR A 155 24.85 -1.72 -3.83
CA THR A 155 25.44 -0.95 -2.71
C THR A 155 25.08 -1.59 -1.38
N TYR A 156 23.79 -1.98 -1.23
CA TYR A 156 23.27 -2.59 -0.01
C TYR A 156 22.99 -4.06 -0.27
N GLN A 157 23.97 -4.90 0.08
CA GLN A 157 23.91 -6.34 -0.21
C GLN A 157 22.63 -6.97 0.36
N THR A 158 21.71 -7.34 -0.54
CA THR A 158 20.46 -7.99 -0.20
C THR A 158 20.49 -9.45 -0.66
N PRO A 159 20.09 -10.42 0.19
CA PRO A 159 20.02 -11.81 -0.25
C PRO A 159 19.17 -11.96 -1.52
N LEU A 160 19.71 -12.60 -2.56
CA LEU A 160 19.05 -12.74 -3.87
C LEU A 160 17.65 -13.37 -3.79
N ARG A 161 17.42 -14.23 -2.78
CA ARG A 161 16.09 -14.76 -2.50
C ARG A 161 15.06 -13.64 -2.23
N MET A 162 15.44 -12.59 -1.50
CA MET A 162 14.59 -11.45 -1.20
C MET A 162 14.40 -10.57 -2.44
N VAL A 163 15.50 -10.31 -3.15
CA VAL A 163 15.47 -9.57 -4.43
C VAL A 163 14.50 -10.22 -5.41
N LYS A 164 14.57 -11.53 -5.58
CA LYS A 164 13.65 -12.29 -6.45
C LYS A 164 12.17 -12.12 -6.04
N GLY A 165 11.89 -12.09 -4.74
CA GLY A 165 10.55 -11.82 -4.22
C GLY A 165 10.04 -10.43 -4.62
N HIS A 166 10.88 -9.39 -4.52
CA HIS A 166 10.53 -8.04 -4.95
C HIS A 166 10.33 -7.94 -6.47
N VAL A 167 11.18 -8.59 -7.26
CA VAL A 167 11.00 -8.68 -8.72
C VAL A 167 9.61 -9.26 -9.05
N HIS A 168 9.22 -10.36 -8.39
CA HIS A 168 7.90 -10.95 -8.60
C HIS A 168 6.75 -10.00 -8.25
N ASN A 169 6.88 -9.21 -7.19
CA ASN A 169 5.83 -8.26 -6.81
C ASN A 169 5.74 -7.11 -7.81
N MET A 170 6.88 -6.51 -8.18
CA MET A 170 6.91 -5.32 -9.02
C MET A 170 6.44 -5.55 -10.46
N VAL A 171 6.73 -6.71 -11.02
CA VAL A 171 6.43 -7.00 -12.44
C VAL A 171 5.57 -8.26 -12.64
N GLY A 172 4.94 -8.75 -11.58
CA GLY A 172 4.19 -10.01 -11.58
C GLY A 172 3.03 -10.05 -12.57
N SER A 173 2.40 -8.92 -12.88
CA SER A 173 1.36 -8.79 -13.90
C SER A 173 1.87 -9.20 -15.29
N TRP A 174 3.07 -8.74 -15.66
CA TRP A 174 3.72 -9.07 -16.93
C TRP A 174 4.22 -10.51 -17.00
N LEU A 175 4.54 -11.12 -15.89
CA LEU A 175 4.97 -12.53 -15.83
C LEU A 175 3.83 -13.51 -16.11
N LYS A 176 2.58 -13.05 -16.12
CA LYS A 176 1.43 -13.84 -16.61
C LYS A 176 1.41 -13.89 -18.14
N GLU A 177 1.87 -12.83 -18.79
CA GLU A 177 1.96 -12.71 -20.24
C GLU A 177 3.24 -13.40 -20.78
N PHE A 178 4.39 -13.06 -20.21
CA PHE A 178 5.71 -13.58 -20.63
C PHE A 178 6.13 -14.77 -19.76
N THR A 179 5.52 -15.93 -20.03
CA THR A 179 5.71 -17.15 -19.22
C THR A 179 7.13 -17.70 -19.30
N ASP A 180 7.85 -17.49 -20.40
CA ASP A 180 9.24 -17.87 -20.57
C ASP A 180 10.16 -17.06 -19.62
N LEU A 181 9.95 -15.77 -19.53
CA LEU A 181 10.68 -14.91 -18.58
C LEU A 181 10.36 -15.29 -17.13
N ARG A 182 9.10 -15.60 -16.83
CA ARG A 182 8.70 -16.12 -15.51
C ARG A 182 9.42 -17.44 -15.20
N ASP A 183 9.46 -18.35 -16.18
CA ASP A 183 10.09 -19.64 -16.02
C ASP A 183 11.59 -19.52 -15.79
N TRP A 184 12.27 -18.63 -16.51
CA TRP A 184 13.68 -18.34 -16.28
C TRP A 184 13.90 -17.83 -14.85
N LEU A 185 13.11 -16.82 -14.43
CA LEU A 185 13.20 -16.25 -13.08
C LEU A 185 12.98 -17.33 -12.00
N ASN A 186 12.03 -18.24 -12.19
CA ASN A 186 11.69 -19.26 -11.21
C ASN A 186 12.69 -20.41 -11.16
N LYS A 187 13.18 -20.86 -12.32
CA LYS A 187 14.03 -22.06 -12.47
C LYS A 187 15.51 -21.78 -12.27
N THR A 188 15.97 -20.53 -12.46
CA THR A 188 17.37 -20.18 -12.25
C THR A 188 17.76 -20.35 -10.77
N PRO A 189 18.75 -21.20 -10.46
CA PRO A 189 19.25 -21.40 -9.11
C PRO A 189 19.79 -20.09 -8.51
N HIS A 190 19.65 -19.90 -7.20
CA HIS A 190 20.17 -18.72 -6.54
C HIS A 190 21.70 -18.59 -6.66
N SER A 191 22.42 -19.71 -6.77
CA SER A 191 23.89 -19.71 -6.97
C SER A 191 24.32 -19.17 -8.34
N GLU A 192 23.43 -19.23 -9.33
CA GLU A 192 23.70 -18.76 -10.70
C GLU A 192 23.09 -17.38 -10.98
N MET A 193 22.23 -16.91 -10.12
CA MET A 193 21.56 -15.63 -10.26
C MET A 193 22.45 -14.51 -9.75
N THR A 194 22.61 -13.47 -10.55
CA THR A 194 23.34 -12.25 -10.18
C THR A 194 22.49 -11.02 -10.47
N VAL A 195 22.83 -9.88 -9.86
CA VAL A 195 22.17 -8.62 -10.13
C VAL A 195 22.29 -8.25 -11.60
N ASP A 196 23.45 -8.52 -12.24
CA ASP A 196 23.66 -8.25 -13.68
C ASP A 196 22.70 -9.06 -14.56
N LYS A 197 22.52 -10.34 -14.25
CA LYS A 197 21.57 -11.20 -14.96
C LYS A 197 20.13 -10.71 -14.78
N LEU A 198 19.77 -10.28 -13.56
CA LEU A 198 18.45 -9.70 -13.29
C LEU A 198 18.25 -8.39 -14.05
N GLN A 199 19.27 -7.54 -14.14
CA GLN A 199 19.17 -6.31 -14.93
C GLN A 199 19.04 -6.57 -16.42
N ALA A 200 19.81 -7.52 -16.98
CA ALA A 200 19.66 -7.92 -18.38
C ALA A 200 18.26 -8.48 -18.64
N TRP A 201 17.76 -9.32 -17.75
CA TRP A 201 16.41 -9.86 -17.78
C TRP A 201 15.33 -8.76 -17.72
N THR A 202 15.50 -7.74 -16.83
CA THR A 202 14.57 -6.62 -16.75
C THR A 202 14.56 -5.78 -18.01
N LYS A 203 15.71 -5.56 -18.65
CA LYS A 203 15.79 -4.87 -19.96
C LYS A 203 15.04 -5.62 -21.05
N GLU A 204 15.16 -6.95 -21.08
CA GLU A 204 14.41 -7.78 -22.02
C GLU A 204 12.91 -7.68 -21.78
N LEU A 205 12.47 -7.78 -20.50
CA LEU A 205 11.07 -7.59 -20.12
C LEU A 205 10.55 -6.24 -20.59
N GLN A 206 11.26 -5.15 -20.29
CA GLN A 206 10.88 -3.79 -20.69
C GLN A 206 10.77 -3.65 -22.20
N GLY A 207 11.70 -4.24 -22.96
CA GLY A 207 11.63 -4.27 -24.42
C GLY A 207 10.35 -4.94 -24.93
N ARG A 208 9.97 -6.08 -24.36
CA ARG A 208 8.74 -6.80 -24.71
C ARG A 208 7.48 -6.01 -24.31
N VAL A 209 7.47 -5.41 -23.14
CA VAL A 209 6.39 -4.54 -22.67
C VAL A 209 6.17 -3.36 -23.62
N ASN A 210 7.25 -2.71 -24.06
CA ASN A 210 7.20 -1.61 -25.03
C ASN A 210 6.64 -2.05 -26.40
N LEU A 211 6.95 -3.27 -26.85
CA LEU A 211 6.37 -3.83 -28.07
C LEU A 211 4.86 -4.10 -27.91
N VAL A 212 4.45 -4.65 -26.78
CA VAL A 212 3.02 -4.88 -26.48
C VAL A 212 2.24 -3.56 -26.45
N LYS A 213 2.79 -2.52 -25.85
CA LYS A 213 2.18 -1.19 -25.84
C LYS A 213 2.00 -0.60 -27.24
N ARG A 214 2.94 -0.89 -28.16
CA ARG A 214 2.82 -0.53 -29.56
C ARG A 214 1.96 -1.49 -30.37
N ASN A 215 1.29 -2.47 -29.72
CA ASN A 215 0.52 -3.56 -30.35
C ASN A 215 1.34 -4.49 -31.26
N GLU A 216 2.66 -4.53 -31.10
CA GLU A 216 3.57 -5.25 -31.98
C GLU A 216 4.10 -6.60 -31.42
N GLY A 217 3.88 -6.89 -30.14
CA GLY A 217 4.53 -8.03 -29.47
C GLY A 217 3.64 -8.87 -28.57
N ARG A 218 2.35 -8.85 -28.76
CA ARG A 218 1.41 -9.57 -27.91
C ARG A 218 1.46 -11.07 -28.18
N THR A 219 1.74 -11.86 -27.14
CA THR A 219 1.85 -13.32 -27.25
C THR A 219 0.50 -14.02 -27.06
N ARG A 220 -0.48 -13.36 -26.44
CA ARG A 220 -1.82 -13.89 -26.17
C ARG A 220 -2.90 -12.82 -26.26
N PRO A 221 -4.10 -13.16 -26.77
CA PRO A 221 -5.25 -12.27 -26.63
C PRO A 221 -5.56 -12.09 -25.15
N ILE A 222 -5.94 -10.86 -24.77
CA ILE A 222 -6.38 -10.59 -23.40
C ILE A 222 -7.60 -11.46 -23.12
N PRO A 223 -7.61 -12.24 -22.03
CA PRO A 223 -8.80 -12.98 -21.63
C PRO A 223 -9.91 -11.98 -21.37
N LYS A 224 -11.00 -12.06 -22.13
CA LYS A 224 -12.21 -11.30 -21.81
C LYS A 224 -12.63 -11.71 -20.40
N LYS A 225 -12.85 -10.73 -19.53
CA LYS A 225 -13.41 -10.98 -18.19
C LYS A 225 -14.71 -11.77 -18.35
N SER A 226 -14.87 -12.83 -17.58
CA SER A 226 -16.12 -13.59 -17.59
C SER A 226 -17.26 -12.71 -17.08
N GLU A 227 -18.50 -12.96 -17.55
CA GLU A 227 -19.69 -12.24 -17.05
C GLU A 227 -19.77 -12.26 -15.52
N ARG A 228 -19.34 -13.36 -14.90
CA ARG A 228 -19.29 -13.51 -13.44
C ARG A 228 -18.26 -12.59 -12.80
N GLN A 229 -17.11 -12.36 -13.45
CA GLN A 229 -16.09 -11.41 -12.97
C GLN A 229 -16.58 -9.96 -13.11
N LEU A 230 -17.20 -9.63 -14.25
CA LEU A 230 -17.79 -8.31 -14.49
C LEU A 230 -18.93 -8.01 -13.50
N ALA A 231 -19.81 -8.98 -13.27
CA ALA A 231 -20.90 -8.86 -12.30
C ALA A 231 -20.36 -8.69 -10.85
N ARG A 232 -19.27 -9.39 -10.50
CA ARG A 232 -18.62 -9.24 -9.20
C ARG A 232 -18.01 -7.86 -9.03
N GLU A 233 -17.27 -7.37 -10.02
CA GLU A 233 -16.69 -6.02 -10.02
C GLU A 233 -17.76 -4.93 -9.94
N ALA A 234 -18.87 -5.10 -10.68
CA ALA A 234 -20.00 -4.18 -10.61
C ALA A 234 -20.67 -4.19 -9.22
N ALA A 235 -20.82 -5.36 -8.61
CA ALA A 235 -21.38 -5.48 -7.26
C ALA A 235 -20.43 -4.89 -6.19
N GLU A 236 -19.13 -5.05 -6.35
CA GLU A 236 -18.13 -4.44 -5.47
C GLU A 236 -18.10 -2.91 -5.62
N ALA A 237 -18.19 -2.39 -6.86
CA ALA A 237 -18.30 -0.97 -7.13
C ALA A 237 -19.58 -0.35 -6.56
N ALA A 238 -20.72 -1.04 -6.68
CA ALA A 238 -21.98 -0.61 -6.10
C ALA A 238 -21.93 -0.58 -4.57
N LYS A 239 -21.30 -1.57 -3.94
CA LYS A 239 -21.09 -1.58 -2.48
C LYS A 239 -20.18 -0.45 -2.02
N ALA A 240 -19.10 -0.18 -2.78
CA ALA A 240 -18.20 0.91 -2.48
C ALA A 240 -18.91 2.28 -2.57
N ALA A 241 -19.72 2.47 -3.61
CA ALA A 241 -20.54 3.68 -3.78
C ALA A 241 -21.56 3.86 -2.64
N ALA A 242 -22.23 2.80 -2.21
CA ALA A 242 -23.18 2.85 -1.10
C ALA A 242 -22.51 3.20 0.24
N ILE A 243 -21.29 2.68 0.49
CA ILE A 243 -20.50 3.03 1.68
C ILE A 243 -20.05 4.51 1.61
N GLU A 244 -19.68 4.98 0.43
CA GLU A 244 -19.27 6.37 0.21
C GLU A 244 -20.46 7.34 0.40
N GLU A 245 -21.64 6.95 -0.05
CA GLU A 245 -22.89 7.71 0.12
C GLU A 245 -23.32 7.75 1.59
N GLN A 246 -23.25 6.63 2.28
CA GLN A 246 -23.54 6.55 3.72
C GLN A 246 -22.55 7.38 4.56
N ALA A 247 -21.27 7.37 4.19
CA ALA A 247 -20.26 8.22 4.85
C ALA A 247 -20.49 9.72 4.57
N ARG A 248 -21.00 10.09 3.38
CA ARG A 248 -21.39 11.48 3.06
C ARG A 248 -22.61 11.93 3.86
N GLU A 249 -23.63 11.08 3.99
CA GLU A 249 -24.81 11.37 4.78
C GLU A 249 -24.47 11.52 6.27
N GLU A 250 -23.65 10.64 6.83
CA GLU A 250 -23.20 10.74 8.22
C GLU A 250 -22.37 12.01 8.48
N ASN A 251 -21.52 12.43 7.53
CA ASN A 251 -20.76 13.67 7.63
C ASN A 251 -21.65 14.91 7.46
N ALA A 252 -22.69 14.85 6.63
CA ALA A 252 -23.66 15.94 6.47
C ALA A 252 -24.50 16.17 7.76
N VAL A 253 -24.84 15.09 8.46
CA VAL A 253 -25.56 15.14 9.74
C VAL A 253 -24.67 15.64 10.88
N ALA A 254 -23.36 15.37 10.82
CA ALA A 254 -22.40 15.81 11.86
C ALA A 254 -22.02 17.29 11.78
N GLY A 255 -22.35 18.02 10.71
CA GLY A 255 -22.19 19.48 10.59
C GLY A 255 -20.77 20.01 10.63
N GLU A 256 -19.75 19.18 10.55
CA GLU A 256 -18.35 19.58 10.61
C GLU A 256 -17.72 19.58 9.20
N SER A 257 -17.59 20.77 8.63
CA SER A 257 -16.72 20.96 7.45
C SER A 257 -15.25 20.92 7.90
N TRP A 258 -14.56 19.88 7.57
CA TRP A 258 -13.11 19.77 7.77
C TRP A 258 -12.39 20.63 6.74
N SER A 259 -11.76 21.73 7.15
CA SER A 259 -10.90 22.53 6.30
C SER A 259 -9.44 22.05 6.38
N ARG A 260 -8.72 22.09 5.24
CA ARG A 260 -7.28 21.77 5.15
C ARG A 260 -6.40 22.56 6.12
N GLU A 261 -6.90 23.70 6.61
CA GLU A 261 -6.13 24.65 7.46
C GLU A 261 -5.98 24.17 8.90
N THR A 262 -6.74 23.16 9.36
CA THR A 262 -6.74 22.71 10.74
C THR A 262 -6.00 21.39 11.00
N ASN A 263 -5.39 20.75 9.98
CA ASN A 263 -4.65 19.50 10.16
C ASN A 263 -3.15 19.76 10.26
N PRO A 264 -2.54 19.69 11.46
CA PRO A 264 -1.11 19.92 11.66
C PRO A 264 -0.20 18.84 11.03
N CYS A 265 -0.77 17.73 10.55
CA CYS A 265 -0.01 16.61 9.94
C CYS A 265 0.16 16.71 8.42
N LEU A 266 -0.50 17.67 7.73
CA LEU A 266 -0.29 17.90 6.30
C LEU A 266 1.18 18.21 5.91
N PRO A 267 2.00 18.88 6.75
CA PRO A 267 3.42 19.08 6.46
C PRO A 267 4.22 17.80 6.31
N PHE A 268 3.83 16.70 6.98
CA PHE A 268 4.55 15.43 6.89
C PHE A 268 4.41 14.71 5.54
N ILE A 269 3.27 14.87 4.87
CA ILE A 269 3.09 14.34 3.49
C ILE A 269 3.93 15.17 2.52
N HIS A 270 4.04 16.49 2.74
CA HIS A 270 4.86 17.37 1.91
C HIS A 270 6.37 17.11 2.04
N LEU A 271 6.85 16.78 3.24
CA LEU A 271 8.29 16.50 3.46
C LEU A 271 8.76 15.18 2.82
N ALA A 272 7.87 14.19 2.66
CA ALA A 272 8.19 12.94 1.97
C ALA A 272 8.18 13.07 0.44
N LEU A 273 7.72 14.22 -0.09
CA LEU A 273 7.56 14.47 -1.52
C LEU A 273 8.54 15.51 -2.09
N GLU A 274 9.35 16.19 -1.24
CA GLU A 274 10.44 17.03 -1.71
C GLU A 274 11.65 16.17 -2.09
N THR A 275 11.84 15.94 -3.38
CA THR A 275 13.12 15.46 -3.93
C THR A 275 14.22 16.44 -3.55
N PRO A 276 15.43 16.01 -3.17
CA PRO A 276 16.53 16.91 -2.95
C PRO A 276 16.86 17.63 -4.26
N GLY A 277 16.47 18.89 -4.32
CA GLY A 277 16.73 19.77 -5.43
C GLY A 277 18.22 19.85 -5.71
N SER A 278 18.58 19.77 -6.98
CA SER A 278 19.89 19.97 -7.55
C SER A 278 20.60 21.14 -6.86
N ALA A 279 21.66 20.85 -6.10
CA ALA A 279 22.63 21.85 -5.70
C ALA A 279 23.27 22.41 -6.99
N ARG A 280 22.89 23.63 -7.38
CA ARG A 280 23.68 24.41 -8.35
C ARG A 280 25.03 24.68 -7.72
N VAL A 281 26.05 24.04 -8.25
CA VAL A 281 27.44 24.48 -8.10
C VAL A 281 27.53 25.80 -8.88
N GLY A 282 27.72 26.89 -8.17
CA GLY A 282 28.02 28.20 -8.73
C GLY A 282 29.40 28.62 -8.27
N ALA A 283 30.28 28.83 -9.23
CA ALA A 283 31.55 29.55 -9.29
C ALA A 283 32.24 29.96 -7.97
#